data_861f590a15fe404ea82439d425f3f0d3
#
_entry.id   861f590a15fe404ea82439d425f3f0d3
#
_cell.length_a   1.000
_cell.length_b   1.000
_cell.length_c   1.000
_cell.angle_alpha   90.00
_cell.angle_beta   90.00
_cell.angle_gamma   90.00
#
_symmetry.space_group_name_H-M   'P 1'
#
loop_
_entity.id
_entity.type
_entity.pdbx_description
1 polymer ?
#
loop_
_entity_poly.entity_id
_entity_poly.type
_entity_poly.pdbx_seq_one_letter_code
_entity_poly.pdbx_strand_id
1 'polypeptide(L)'
;ELMGIVVKPGSAHGVENLNIEERVAKIIDAGCDMLGGETLPDIIVELVKSGKISEERINISIKRILKEKFKLGLFDNPYLKTENISILGNEKFMEKGRESQRRSLVLLKNENNILPLKEGSKVYLQGFNKDETKKFANVSTSLKDAEAIILKLNTPYESNSEYLIEKFFHQGRLDFPEKKKAELLKLIKTKPTITVINLERPAVFPEINEKSKAVIGDFCSQDNIILDLIFGKFKPTGKLPFELPSSMEAVLNQKEDLPYDSKDPLYSFGFGLTYEE
;
A
#
# COMPACT_ATOMS: atom_id res chain seq x y z
N GLU A 1 12.03 17.30 15.61
CA GLU A 1 13.26 17.17 14.78
C GLU A 1 13.56 15.75 14.29
N LEU A 2 12.62 14.82 14.41
CA LEU A 2 12.81 13.42 13.98
C LEU A 2 12.73 13.20 12.47
N MET A 3 12.20 14.17 11.71
CA MET A 3 11.97 14.04 10.27
C MET A 3 12.71 15.08 9.43
N GLY A 4 13.88 15.54 9.84
CA GLY A 4 14.69 16.48 9.09
C GLY A 4 15.15 15.91 7.74
N ILE A 5 14.33 16.09 6.69
CA ILE A 5 14.61 15.54 5.34
C ILE A 5 15.80 16.27 4.70
N VAL A 6 15.96 17.55 4.97
CA VAL A 6 17.03 18.36 4.37
C VAL A 6 18.29 18.42 5.25
N VAL A 7 18.11 18.45 6.56
CA VAL A 7 19.22 18.61 7.53
C VAL A 7 20.02 17.33 7.73
N LYS A 8 19.36 16.16 7.72
CA LYS A 8 20.02 14.86 7.96
C LYS A 8 20.38 14.19 6.65
N PRO A 9 21.66 13.87 6.41
CA PRO A 9 22.09 13.22 5.17
C PRO A 9 21.30 11.97 4.81
N GLY A 10 20.96 11.15 5.80
CA GLY A 10 20.22 9.91 5.60
C GLY A 10 18.77 10.05 5.16
N SER A 11 18.25 11.27 5.03
CA SER A 11 16.92 11.52 4.48
C SER A 11 16.97 12.20 3.12
N ALA A 12 18.17 12.45 2.60
CA ALA A 12 18.42 13.20 1.37
C ALA A 12 18.99 12.28 0.29
N HIS A 13 18.25 11.25 -0.10
CA HIS A 13 18.67 10.26 -1.07
C HIS A 13 19.16 10.85 -2.39
N GLY A 14 20.37 10.44 -2.79
CA GLY A 14 21.02 10.87 -4.01
C GLY A 14 21.62 12.28 -3.96
N VAL A 15 21.53 12.96 -2.81
CA VAL A 15 22.11 14.31 -2.58
C VAL A 15 22.81 14.39 -1.20
N GLU A 16 23.24 13.27 -0.66
CA GLU A 16 23.91 13.17 0.65
C GLU A 16 25.21 13.99 0.70
N ASN A 17 25.87 14.13 -0.44
CA ASN A 17 27.11 14.91 -0.61
C ASN A 17 26.91 16.43 -0.66
N LEU A 18 25.69 16.90 -0.85
CA LEU A 18 25.38 18.33 -0.85
C LEU A 18 25.26 18.86 0.59
N ASN A 19 25.64 20.13 0.79
CA ASN A 19 25.36 20.83 2.05
C ASN A 19 23.88 21.22 2.17
N ILE A 20 23.49 21.75 3.33
CA ILE A 20 22.08 22.08 3.61
C ILE A 20 21.55 23.15 2.66
N GLU A 21 22.30 24.21 2.38
CA GLU A 21 21.87 25.28 1.49
C GLU A 21 21.68 24.77 0.04
N GLU A 22 22.57 23.92 -0.43
CA GLU A 22 22.48 23.32 -1.75
C GLU A 22 21.25 22.39 -1.87
N ARG A 23 20.93 21.64 -0.82
CA ARG A 23 19.72 20.79 -0.78
C ARG A 23 18.46 21.64 -0.79
N VAL A 24 18.40 22.69 0.04
CA VAL A 24 17.26 23.62 0.08
C VAL A 24 17.06 24.29 -1.28
N ALA A 25 18.14 24.77 -1.89
CA ALA A 25 18.08 25.36 -3.24
C ALA A 25 17.52 24.36 -4.25
N LYS A 26 18.05 23.13 -4.27
CA LYS A 26 17.61 22.08 -5.20
C LYS A 26 16.13 21.71 -5.02
N ILE A 27 15.62 21.62 -3.78
CA ILE A 27 14.20 21.34 -3.51
C ILE A 27 13.31 22.46 -4.05
N ILE A 28 13.70 23.73 -3.81
CA ILE A 28 12.94 24.87 -4.27
C ILE A 28 12.96 24.94 -5.81
N ASP A 29 14.11 24.72 -6.44
CA ASP A 29 14.23 24.71 -7.91
C ASP A 29 13.44 23.58 -8.56
N ALA A 30 13.34 22.41 -7.88
CA ALA A 30 12.50 21.30 -8.31
C ALA A 30 10.99 21.59 -8.23
N GLY A 31 10.59 22.76 -7.72
CA GLY A 31 9.20 23.20 -7.68
C GLY A 31 8.46 22.93 -6.39
N CYS A 32 9.13 22.45 -5.33
CA CYS A 32 8.50 22.27 -4.02
C CYS A 32 8.16 23.62 -3.39
N ASP A 33 6.96 23.70 -2.79
CA ASP A 33 6.45 24.93 -2.21
C ASP A 33 6.65 24.98 -0.67
N MET A 34 6.87 23.83 -0.04
CA MET A 34 7.06 23.70 1.42
C MET A 34 8.09 22.62 1.74
N LEU A 35 8.87 22.84 2.79
CA LEU A 35 9.73 21.84 3.39
C LEU A 35 8.94 21.05 4.46
N GLY A 36 9.02 19.74 4.40
CA GLY A 36 8.30 18.86 5.35
C GLY A 36 9.15 18.50 6.57
N GLY A 37 8.65 18.81 7.77
CA GLY A 37 9.31 18.44 9.03
C GLY A 37 10.46 19.35 9.47
N GLU A 38 10.72 20.45 8.77
CA GLU A 38 11.81 21.39 9.03
C GLU A 38 11.34 22.83 8.90
N THR A 39 12.01 23.71 9.65
CA THR A 39 11.80 25.16 9.60
C THR A 39 13.13 25.82 9.34
N LEU A 40 13.37 26.27 8.10
CA LEU A 40 14.64 26.78 7.62
C LEU A 40 14.52 28.19 6.97
N PRO A 41 13.79 29.16 7.57
CA PRO A 41 13.56 30.48 6.94
C PRO A 41 14.85 31.23 6.71
N ASP A 42 15.82 31.16 7.62
CA ASP A 42 17.08 31.91 7.53
C ASP A 42 17.90 31.46 6.32
N ILE A 43 17.96 30.15 6.06
CA ILE A 43 18.66 29.61 4.88
C ILE A 43 17.99 30.09 3.60
N ILE A 44 16.66 30.08 3.53
CA ILE A 44 15.93 30.56 2.35
C ILE A 44 16.20 32.04 2.12
N VAL A 45 16.20 32.85 3.17
CA VAL A 45 16.51 34.28 3.10
C VAL A 45 17.92 34.52 2.55
N GLU A 46 18.92 33.79 3.05
CA GLU A 46 20.30 33.93 2.57
C GLU A 46 20.47 33.43 1.12
N LEU A 47 19.76 32.38 0.71
CA LEU A 47 19.75 31.92 -0.69
C LEU A 47 19.16 32.97 -1.62
N VAL A 48 18.15 33.72 -1.22
CA VAL A 48 17.57 34.82 -2.00
C VAL A 48 18.54 36.03 -2.01
N LYS A 49 19.05 36.43 -0.85
CA LYS A 49 19.99 37.56 -0.75
C LYS A 49 21.27 37.34 -1.57
N SER A 50 21.75 36.09 -1.63
CA SER A 50 22.92 35.72 -2.43
C SER A 50 22.63 35.56 -3.94
N GLY A 51 21.36 35.67 -4.35
CA GLY A 51 20.94 35.51 -5.74
C GLY A 51 20.94 34.05 -6.25
N LYS A 52 21.12 33.06 -5.36
CA LYS A 52 21.05 31.65 -5.71
C LYS A 52 19.62 31.22 -6.04
N ILE A 53 18.62 31.82 -5.41
CA ILE A 53 17.19 31.65 -5.68
C ILE A 53 16.59 33.02 -5.95
N SER A 54 15.77 33.15 -6.98
CA SER A 54 15.11 34.44 -7.24
C SER A 54 13.91 34.64 -6.32
N GLU A 55 13.63 35.90 -5.99
CA GLU A 55 12.42 36.27 -5.22
C GLU A 55 11.15 35.86 -5.98
N GLU A 56 11.15 35.94 -7.31
CA GLU A 56 10.02 35.50 -8.15
C GLU A 56 9.70 34.01 -7.94
N ARG A 57 10.76 33.17 -7.83
CA ARG A 57 10.56 31.74 -7.54
C ARG A 57 9.89 31.52 -6.18
N ILE A 58 10.30 32.26 -5.15
CA ILE A 58 9.68 32.21 -3.83
C ILE A 58 8.24 32.70 -3.89
N ASN A 59 7.97 33.79 -4.60
CA ASN A 59 6.63 34.36 -4.76
C ASN A 59 5.65 33.38 -5.42
N ILE A 60 6.12 32.53 -6.34
CA ILE A 60 5.29 31.45 -6.92
C ILE A 60 4.80 30.49 -5.84
N SER A 61 5.68 30.02 -4.97
CA SER A 61 5.34 29.12 -3.86
C SER A 61 4.39 29.79 -2.86
N ILE A 62 4.70 31.01 -2.45
CA ILE A 62 3.86 31.80 -1.53
C ILE A 62 2.45 31.98 -2.09
N LYS A 63 2.35 32.35 -3.38
CA LYS A 63 1.04 32.52 -4.04
C LYS A 63 0.21 31.24 -4.05
N ARG A 64 0.83 30.08 -4.27
CA ARG A 64 0.15 28.78 -4.22
C ARG A 64 -0.36 28.48 -2.82
N ILE A 65 0.47 28.63 -1.80
CA ILE A 65 0.12 28.36 -0.39
C ILE A 65 -0.99 29.31 0.08
N LEU A 66 -0.82 30.62 -0.16
CA LEU A 66 -1.80 31.62 0.25
C LEU A 66 -3.15 31.45 -0.45
N LYS A 67 -3.14 31.09 -1.74
CA LYS A 67 -4.37 30.82 -2.49
C LYS A 67 -5.24 29.76 -1.81
N GLU A 68 -4.65 28.67 -1.33
CA GLU A 68 -5.43 27.63 -0.63
C GLU A 68 -5.94 28.12 0.73
N LYS A 69 -5.13 28.90 1.47
CA LYS A 69 -5.57 29.50 2.74
C LYS A 69 -6.74 30.49 2.54
N PHE A 70 -6.72 31.28 1.47
CA PHE A 70 -7.84 32.19 1.13
C PHE A 70 -9.08 31.40 0.73
N LYS A 71 -8.95 30.35 -0.09
CA LYS A 71 -10.09 29.48 -0.45
C LYS A 71 -10.74 28.80 0.74
N LEU A 72 -9.94 28.44 1.74
CA LEU A 72 -10.44 27.85 2.99
C LEU A 72 -11.05 28.89 3.95
N GLY A 73 -10.96 30.19 3.62
CA GLY A 73 -11.47 31.26 4.47
C GLY A 73 -10.70 31.44 5.80
N LEU A 74 -9.44 30.98 5.87
CA LEU A 74 -8.68 30.99 7.13
C LEU A 74 -8.34 32.39 7.63
N PHE A 75 -8.36 33.41 6.76
CA PHE A 75 -8.12 34.79 7.13
C PHE A 75 -9.39 35.46 7.67
N ASP A 76 -10.57 34.96 7.29
CA ASP A 76 -11.84 35.47 7.74
C ASP A 76 -12.31 34.76 9.02
N ASN A 77 -12.23 33.44 9.03
CA ASN A 77 -12.57 32.61 10.20
C ASN A 77 -11.74 31.33 10.22
N PRO A 78 -10.64 31.27 11.00
CA PRO A 78 -9.77 30.08 11.11
C PRO A 78 -10.36 28.97 12.00
N TYR A 79 -11.49 29.20 12.65
CA TYR A 79 -12.07 28.29 13.62
C TYR A 79 -13.06 27.32 12.96
N LEU A 80 -12.96 26.05 13.35
CA LEU A 80 -13.92 25.02 12.93
C LEU A 80 -15.20 25.10 13.76
N LYS A 81 -16.33 24.84 13.12
CA LYS A 81 -17.61 24.68 13.82
C LYS A 81 -17.69 23.27 14.40
N THR A 82 -17.62 23.18 15.72
CA THR A 82 -17.65 21.90 16.46
C THR A 82 -19.00 21.17 16.34
N GLU A 83 -20.08 21.87 16.04
CA GLU A 83 -21.40 21.30 15.76
C GLU A 83 -21.41 20.29 14.61
N ASN A 84 -20.45 20.40 13.70
CA ASN A 84 -20.31 19.49 12.57
C ASN A 84 -19.53 18.20 12.89
N ILE A 85 -19.11 18.00 14.14
CA ILE A 85 -18.31 16.81 14.53
C ILE A 85 -19.07 15.50 14.31
N SER A 86 -20.41 15.53 14.31
CA SER A 86 -21.26 14.38 14.00
C SER A 86 -21.12 13.86 12.57
N ILE A 87 -20.46 14.62 11.68
CA ILE A 87 -20.13 14.18 10.32
C ILE A 87 -19.02 13.12 10.36
N LEU A 88 -18.10 13.22 11.32
CA LEU A 88 -17.02 12.26 11.50
C LEU A 88 -17.57 10.91 11.93
N GLY A 89 -17.15 9.85 11.24
CA GLY A 89 -17.62 8.49 11.52
C GLY A 89 -19.10 8.25 11.19
N ASN A 90 -19.74 9.16 10.46
CA ASN A 90 -21.10 8.97 10.01
C ASN A 90 -21.24 7.67 9.20
N GLU A 91 -22.27 6.87 9.47
CA GLU A 91 -22.47 5.56 8.86
C GLU A 91 -22.50 5.60 7.33
N LYS A 92 -23.06 6.65 6.73
CA LYS A 92 -23.07 6.84 5.28
C LYS A 92 -21.65 6.97 4.69
N PHE A 93 -20.76 7.66 5.38
CA PHE A 93 -19.37 7.80 4.94
C PHE A 93 -18.56 6.55 5.24
N MET A 94 -18.80 5.90 6.39
CA MET A 94 -18.20 4.61 6.72
C MET A 94 -18.57 3.54 5.69
N GLU A 95 -19.83 3.49 5.24
CA GLU A 95 -20.29 2.56 4.21
C GLU A 95 -19.61 2.82 2.85
N LYS A 96 -19.41 4.10 2.47
CA LYS A 96 -18.62 4.43 1.27
C LYS A 96 -17.17 3.94 1.37
N GLY A 97 -16.57 4.02 2.56
CA GLY A 97 -15.24 3.46 2.81
C GLY A 97 -15.21 1.94 2.66
N ARG A 98 -16.20 1.23 3.23
CA ARG A 98 -16.33 -0.22 3.07
C ARG A 98 -16.57 -0.61 1.61
N GLU A 99 -17.41 0.13 0.90
CA GLU A 99 -17.64 -0.10 -0.53
C GLU A 99 -16.36 0.08 -1.36
N SER A 100 -15.56 1.10 -1.06
CA SER A 100 -14.25 1.29 -1.69
C SER A 100 -13.34 0.08 -1.47
N GLN A 101 -13.28 -0.45 -0.25
CA GLN A 101 -12.49 -1.65 0.07
C GLN A 101 -13.03 -2.89 -0.66
N ARG A 102 -14.36 -3.11 -0.71
CA ARG A 102 -14.96 -4.21 -1.50
C ARG A 102 -14.55 -4.15 -2.97
N ARG A 103 -14.55 -2.96 -3.56
CA ARG A 103 -14.20 -2.75 -4.97
C ARG A 103 -12.71 -2.85 -5.25
N SER A 104 -11.85 -2.71 -4.24
CA SER A 104 -10.40 -2.84 -4.39
C SER A 104 -9.91 -4.29 -4.39
N LEU A 105 -10.69 -5.24 -3.86
CA LEU A 105 -10.31 -6.65 -3.85
C LEU A 105 -10.32 -7.24 -5.25
N VAL A 106 -9.21 -7.86 -5.65
CA VAL A 106 -9.00 -8.43 -6.98
C VAL A 106 -8.93 -9.95 -6.90
N LEU A 107 -9.86 -10.66 -7.52
CA LEU A 107 -9.76 -12.12 -7.64
C LEU A 107 -8.78 -12.45 -8.77
N LEU A 108 -7.62 -13.03 -8.42
CA LEU A 108 -6.55 -13.35 -9.36
C LEU A 108 -6.63 -14.79 -9.86
N LYS A 109 -7.05 -15.73 -9.02
CA LYS A 109 -7.20 -17.15 -9.36
C LYS A 109 -8.40 -17.72 -8.63
N ASN A 110 -9.15 -18.61 -9.29
CA ASN A 110 -10.27 -19.35 -8.72
C ASN A 110 -10.38 -20.74 -9.38
N GLU A 111 -9.51 -21.66 -8.97
CA GLU A 111 -9.42 -23.00 -9.55
C GLU A 111 -10.67 -23.82 -9.19
N ASN A 112 -11.32 -24.36 -10.22
CA ASN A 112 -12.56 -25.15 -10.12
C ASN A 112 -13.68 -24.42 -9.37
N ASN A 113 -13.73 -23.11 -9.46
CA ASN A 113 -14.72 -22.26 -8.79
C ASN A 113 -14.84 -22.57 -7.29
N ILE A 114 -13.67 -22.75 -6.61
CA ILE A 114 -13.67 -22.99 -5.17
C ILE A 114 -14.28 -21.84 -4.38
N LEU A 115 -14.17 -20.62 -4.88
CA LEU A 115 -14.84 -19.43 -4.33
C LEU A 115 -16.11 -19.11 -5.14
N PRO A 116 -17.17 -18.67 -4.46
CA PRO A 116 -17.29 -18.46 -3.01
C PRO A 116 -17.35 -19.77 -2.24
N LEU A 117 -16.78 -19.79 -1.02
CA LEU A 117 -16.94 -20.93 -0.11
C LEU A 117 -18.40 -21.06 0.32
N LYS A 118 -18.84 -22.30 0.53
CA LYS A 118 -20.19 -22.58 1.04
C LYS A 118 -20.34 -22.00 2.46
N GLU A 119 -21.52 -21.47 2.74
CA GLU A 119 -21.87 -21.06 4.09
C GLU A 119 -21.73 -22.27 5.05
N GLY A 120 -21.10 -22.05 6.21
CA GLY A 120 -20.83 -23.11 7.17
C GLY A 120 -19.49 -23.84 6.99
N SER A 121 -18.76 -23.65 5.88
CA SER A 121 -17.43 -24.26 5.70
C SER A 121 -16.47 -23.84 6.81
N LYS A 122 -15.83 -24.83 7.44
CA LYS A 122 -14.83 -24.58 8.49
C LYS A 122 -13.50 -24.17 7.88
N VAL A 123 -13.00 -23.00 8.22
CA VAL A 123 -11.75 -22.45 7.70
C VAL A 123 -10.73 -22.22 8.81
N TYR A 124 -9.46 -22.49 8.51
CA TYR A 124 -8.32 -22.11 9.35
C TYR A 124 -7.75 -20.80 8.82
N LEU A 125 -7.68 -19.78 9.68
CA LEU A 125 -7.18 -18.46 9.33
C LEU A 125 -5.75 -18.29 9.79
N GLN A 126 -4.87 -17.82 8.88
CA GLN A 126 -3.51 -17.42 9.22
C GLN A 126 -3.23 -16.02 8.65
N GLY A 127 -2.66 -15.13 9.48
CA GLY A 127 -2.33 -13.75 9.11
C GLY A 127 -3.48 -12.75 9.27
N PHE A 128 -4.60 -13.16 9.85
CA PHE A 128 -5.77 -12.33 10.12
C PHE A 128 -5.79 -11.80 11.55
N ASN A 129 -6.44 -10.65 11.74
CA ASN A 129 -6.71 -10.10 13.07
C ASN A 129 -7.81 -10.92 13.77
N LYS A 130 -7.47 -11.51 14.90
CA LYS A 130 -8.41 -12.38 15.65
C LYS A 130 -9.65 -11.63 16.13
N ASP A 131 -9.55 -10.35 16.47
CA ASP A 131 -10.68 -9.58 16.98
C ASP A 131 -11.68 -9.23 15.87
N GLU A 132 -11.21 -8.97 14.67
CA GLU A 132 -12.06 -8.73 13.50
C GLU A 132 -12.76 -10.00 13.02
N THR A 133 -12.10 -11.16 13.18
CA THR A 133 -12.59 -12.46 12.68
C THR A 133 -13.47 -13.23 13.67
N LYS A 134 -13.54 -12.83 14.94
CA LYS A 134 -14.40 -13.47 15.97
C LYS A 134 -15.88 -13.57 15.59
N LYS A 135 -16.36 -12.72 14.71
CA LYS A 135 -17.76 -12.69 14.25
C LYS A 135 -18.10 -13.80 13.25
N PHE A 136 -17.08 -14.43 12.67
CA PHE A 136 -17.26 -15.52 11.70
C PHE A 136 -17.29 -16.85 12.44
N ALA A 137 -18.49 -17.44 12.60
CA ALA A 137 -18.72 -18.69 13.35
C ALA A 137 -17.95 -19.91 12.79
N ASN A 138 -17.43 -19.80 11.55
CA ASN A 138 -16.81 -20.90 10.82
C ASN A 138 -15.29 -20.96 10.96
N VAL A 139 -14.70 -20.10 11.82
CA VAL A 139 -13.24 -20.08 12.03
C VAL A 139 -12.85 -21.20 12.98
N SER A 140 -12.06 -22.15 12.47
CA SER A 140 -11.47 -23.23 13.27
C SER A 140 -10.19 -22.76 13.95
N THR A 141 -10.02 -23.14 15.21
CA THR A 141 -8.76 -22.94 15.95
C THR A 141 -7.70 -24.00 15.62
N SER A 142 -8.11 -25.09 14.97
CA SER A 142 -7.26 -26.22 14.60
C SER A 142 -7.21 -26.40 13.08
N LEU A 143 -6.01 -26.48 12.53
CA LEU A 143 -5.80 -26.82 11.11
C LEU A 143 -6.40 -28.18 10.76
N LYS A 144 -6.38 -29.15 11.70
CA LYS A 144 -6.88 -30.51 11.47
C LYS A 144 -8.38 -30.52 11.16
N ASP A 145 -9.16 -29.67 11.83
CA ASP A 145 -10.61 -29.64 11.75
C ASP A 145 -11.13 -28.71 10.65
N ALA A 146 -10.25 -27.96 10.01
CA ALA A 146 -10.59 -27.06 8.91
C ALA A 146 -10.73 -27.83 7.59
N GLU A 147 -11.64 -27.38 6.72
CA GLU A 147 -11.82 -27.85 5.35
C GLU A 147 -10.89 -27.11 4.37
N ALA A 148 -10.62 -25.86 4.65
CA ALA A 148 -9.73 -25.01 3.86
C ALA A 148 -8.89 -24.08 4.74
N ILE A 149 -7.79 -23.60 4.16
CA ILE A 149 -6.95 -22.56 4.75
C ILE A 149 -7.22 -21.23 4.04
N ILE A 150 -7.40 -20.16 4.80
CA ILE A 150 -7.31 -18.79 4.28
C ILE A 150 -6.02 -18.19 4.84
N LEU A 151 -5.08 -17.95 3.93
CA LEU A 151 -3.72 -17.50 4.24
C LEU A 151 -3.55 -16.06 3.78
N LYS A 152 -3.47 -15.12 4.73
CA LYS A 152 -3.17 -13.70 4.45
C LYS A 152 -1.68 -13.45 4.56
N LEU A 153 -1.10 -12.88 3.52
CA LEU A 153 0.32 -12.58 3.39
C LEU A 153 0.52 -11.10 3.08
N ASN A 154 1.62 -10.55 3.54
CA ASN A 154 2.11 -9.25 3.11
C ASN A 154 3.19 -9.42 2.04
N THR A 155 3.29 -8.48 1.11
CA THR A 155 4.43 -8.41 0.20
C THR A 155 5.73 -8.34 1.01
N PRO A 156 6.74 -9.15 0.68
CA PRO A 156 8.03 -9.10 1.35
C PRO A 156 8.73 -7.74 1.18
N TYR A 157 9.53 -7.39 2.16
CA TYR A 157 10.39 -6.21 2.11
C TYR A 157 11.68 -6.45 2.89
N GLU A 158 12.68 -5.64 2.61
CA GLU A 158 13.96 -5.63 3.32
C GLU A 158 14.06 -4.34 4.13
N SER A 159 14.41 -4.48 5.41
CA SER A 159 14.69 -3.34 6.29
C SER A 159 16.19 -3.13 6.38
N ASN A 160 16.81 -2.76 5.26
CA ASN A 160 18.28 -2.61 5.13
C ASN A 160 18.68 -1.15 5.09
N SER A 161 18.37 -0.39 6.12
CA SER A 161 18.79 1.00 6.13
C SER A 161 19.70 1.30 7.30
N GLU A 162 20.76 2.04 7.05
CA GLU A 162 21.61 2.66 8.06
C GLU A 162 20.90 3.77 8.80
N TYR A 163 19.82 4.31 8.18
CA TYR A 163 19.12 5.49 8.67
C TYR A 163 17.77 5.13 9.26
N LEU A 164 17.44 5.78 10.40
CA LEU A 164 16.23 5.48 11.16
C LEU A 164 14.95 5.63 10.33
N ILE A 165 14.85 6.70 9.53
CA ILE A 165 13.64 7.00 8.76
C ILE A 165 13.37 5.97 7.66
N GLU A 166 14.41 5.44 7.04
CA GLU A 166 14.28 4.46 5.97
C GLU A 166 13.74 3.12 6.47
N LYS A 167 13.92 2.82 7.77
CA LYS A 167 13.37 1.60 8.38
C LYS A 167 11.84 1.56 8.40
N PHE A 168 11.19 2.70 8.22
CA PHE A 168 9.73 2.79 8.13
C PHE A 168 9.20 2.55 6.71
N PHE A 169 10.07 2.54 5.71
CA PHE A 169 9.66 2.31 4.33
C PHE A 169 9.96 0.88 3.89
N HIS A 170 8.96 0.21 3.35
CA HIS A 170 9.12 -1.12 2.77
C HIS A 170 9.84 -1.01 1.42
N GLN A 171 11.04 -1.57 1.33
CA GLN A 171 11.92 -1.52 0.16
C GLN A 171 12.54 -2.88 -0.14
N GLY A 172 13.46 -2.94 -1.11
CA GLY A 172 14.21 -4.15 -1.46
C GLY A 172 13.38 -5.17 -2.22
N ARG A 173 13.74 -6.43 -2.08
CA ARG A 173 13.18 -7.56 -2.84
C ARG A 173 11.67 -7.69 -2.65
N LEU A 174 11.01 -8.20 -3.70
CA LEU A 174 9.57 -8.41 -3.75
C LEU A 174 9.18 -9.89 -3.59
N ASP A 175 10.16 -10.80 -3.63
CA ASP A 175 9.97 -12.24 -3.47
C ASP A 175 10.15 -12.69 -2.00
N PHE A 176 9.52 -13.80 -1.67
CA PHE A 176 9.64 -14.38 -0.33
C PHE A 176 11.02 -15.02 -0.14
N PRO A 177 11.70 -14.78 1.01
CA PRO A 177 12.91 -15.51 1.36
C PRO A 177 12.70 -17.02 1.29
N GLU A 178 13.66 -17.78 0.77
CA GLU A 178 13.53 -19.21 0.47
C GLU A 178 12.99 -20.04 1.67
N LYS A 179 13.50 -19.77 2.88
CA LYS A 179 13.03 -20.43 4.10
C LYS A 179 11.54 -20.19 4.33
N LYS A 180 11.11 -18.92 4.21
CA LYS A 180 9.70 -18.53 4.40
C LYS A 180 8.82 -19.13 3.33
N LYS A 181 9.26 -19.08 2.07
CA LYS A 181 8.56 -19.69 0.93
C LYS A 181 8.36 -21.19 1.15
N ALA A 182 9.40 -21.91 1.57
CA ALA A 182 9.29 -23.35 1.84
C ALA A 182 8.29 -23.67 2.97
N GLU A 183 8.26 -22.88 4.05
CA GLU A 183 7.29 -23.02 5.14
C GLU A 183 5.86 -22.81 4.64
N LEU A 184 5.62 -21.75 3.84
CA LEU A 184 4.32 -21.44 3.26
C LEU A 184 3.85 -22.56 2.31
N LEU A 185 4.71 -23.02 1.41
CA LEU A 185 4.39 -24.11 0.48
C LEU A 185 4.09 -25.42 1.20
N LYS A 186 4.79 -25.71 2.33
CA LYS A 186 4.47 -26.87 3.17
C LYS A 186 3.06 -26.76 3.76
N LEU A 187 2.67 -25.58 4.23
CA LEU A 187 1.33 -25.34 4.76
C LEU A 187 0.25 -25.47 3.66
N ILE A 188 0.44 -24.81 2.52
CA ILE A 188 -0.50 -24.79 1.39
C ILE A 188 -0.79 -26.20 0.86
N LYS A 189 0.18 -27.13 0.94
CA LYS A 189 0.01 -28.53 0.52
C LYS A 189 -0.88 -29.35 1.48
N THR A 190 -1.17 -28.88 2.68
CA THR A 190 -1.91 -29.66 3.68
C THR A 190 -3.42 -29.68 3.42
N LYS A 191 -3.97 -28.61 2.89
CA LYS A 191 -5.41 -28.42 2.63
C LYS A 191 -5.62 -27.47 1.43
N PRO A 192 -6.80 -27.48 0.77
CA PRO A 192 -7.16 -26.42 -0.18
C PRO A 192 -6.94 -25.05 0.44
N THR A 193 -6.13 -24.20 -0.23
CA THR A 193 -5.73 -22.90 0.34
C THR A 193 -6.18 -21.77 -0.56
N ILE A 194 -6.82 -20.77 0.05
CA ILE A 194 -7.12 -19.47 -0.50
C ILE A 194 -6.03 -18.53 0.01
N THR A 195 -5.19 -18.00 -0.89
CA THR A 195 -4.17 -17.02 -0.52
C THR A 195 -4.68 -15.62 -0.77
N VAL A 196 -4.60 -14.77 0.24
CA VAL A 196 -4.84 -13.33 0.17
C VAL A 196 -3.49 -12.66 0.28
N ILE A 197 -3.08 -11.90 -0.72
CA ILE A 197 -1.80 -11.19 -0.73
C ILE A 197 -2.04 -9.69 -0.69
N ASN A 198 -1.51 -9.01 0.34
CA ASN A 198 -1.53 -7.57 0.42
C ASN A 198 -0.51 -7.01 -0.58
N LEU A 199 -1.01 -6.29 -1.58
CA LEU A 199 -0.27 -5.75 -2.70
C LEU A 199 0.07 -4.26 -2.50
N GLU A 200 0.56 -3.89 -1.32
CA GLU A 200 1.15 -2.56 -1.12
C GLU A 200 2.33 -2.30 -2.08
N ARG A 201 2.95 -3.39 -2.54
CA ARG A 201 4.00 -3.46 -3.57
C ARG A 201 3.71 -4.68 -4.48
N PRO A 202 4.14 -4.68 -5.76
CA PRO A 202 3.98 -5.83 -6.65
C PRO A 202 4.78 -7.04 -6.14
N ALA A 203 4.10 -8.01 -5.53
CA ALA A 203 4.75 -9.21 -4.97
C ALA A 203 5.14 -10.22 -6.06
N VAL A 204 6.27 -10.89 -5.86
CA VAL A 204 6.73 -12.02 -6.68
C VAL A 204 6.48 -13.33 -5.92
N PHE A 205 5.47 -14.11 -6.37
CA PHE A 205 5.04 -15.32 -5.64
C PHE A 205 4.51 -16.44 -6.57
N PRO A 206 5.16 -16.77 -7.69
CA PRO A 206 4.62 -17.71 -8.68
C PRO A 206 4.36 -19.09 -8.09
N GLU A 207 5.22 -19.64 -7.24
CA GLU A 207 5.06 -20.97 -6.66
C GLU A 207 3.90 -21.03 -5.64
N ILE A 208 3.70 -19.95 -4.87
CA ILE A 208 2.55 -19.82 -3.95
C ILE A 208 1.26 -19.72 -4.76
N ASN A 209 1.27 -18.92 -5.82
CA ASN A 209 0.15 -18.81 -6.76
C ASN A 209 -0.22 -20.14 -7.40
N GLU A 210 0.77 -20.88 -7.89
CA GLU A 210 0.56 -22.19 -8.51
C GLU A 210 -0.15 -23.16 -7.56
N LYS A 211 0.30 -23.25 -6.31
CA LYS A 211 -0.18 -24.21 -5.32
C LYS A 211 -1.47 -23.78 -4.59
N SER A 212 -1.83 -22.53 -4.64
CA SER A 212 -3.08 -22.02 -4.07
C SER A 212 -4.27 -22.36 -4.97
N LYS A 213 -5.42 -22.70 -4.37
CA LYS A 213 -6.66 -22.96 -5.10
C LYS A 213 -7.39 -21.68 -5.53
N ALA A 214 -7.27 -20.64 -4.73
CA ALA A 214 -7.68 -19.29 -5.11
C ALA A 214 -6.65 -18.27 -4.63
N VAL A 215 -6.57 -17.14 -5.31
CA VAL A 215 -5.69 -16.03 -4.95
C VAL A 215 -6.46 -14.72 -5.06
N ILE A 216 -6.37 -13.92 -4.02
CA ILE A 216 -7.00 -12.59 -3.93
C ILE A 216 -5.90 -11.56 -3.70
N GLY A 217 -5.84 -10.53 -4.53
CA GLY A 217 -5.07 -9.32 -4.30
C GLY A 217 -5.83 -8.39 -3.36
N ASP A 218 -5.19 -7.99 -2.29
CA ASP A 218 -5.71 -7.07 -1.28
C ASP A 218 -4.90 -5.78 -1.25
N PHE A 219 -5.54 -4.65 -0.95
CA PHE A 219 -4.94 -3.33 -0.82
C PHE A 219 -5.25 -2.74 0.55
N CYS A 220 -4.85 -3.45 1.60
CA CYS A 220 -5.07 -3.09 3.02
C CYS A 220 -6.55 -3.04 3.43
N SER A 221 -7.38 -3.93 2.89
CA SER A 221 -8.77 -4.04 3.31
C SER A 221 -8.91 -4.64 4.70
N GLN A 222 -10.00 -4.31 5.38
CA GLN A 222 -10.37 -4.93 6.66
C GLN A 222 -10.63 -6.43 6.49
N ASP A 223 -10.23 -7.22 7.45
CA ASP A 223 -10.31 -8.68 7.40
C ASP A 223 -11.73 -9.21 7.21
N ASN A 224 -12.72 -8.54 7.83
CA ASN A 224 -14.12 -8.90 7.65
C ASN A 224 -14.61 -8.70 6.21
N ILE A 225 -14.12 -7.70 5.48
CA ILE A 225 -14.47 -7.46 4.08
C ILE A 225 -13.86 -8.53 3.17
N ILE A 226 -12.63 -8.94 3.45
CA ILE A 226 -11.97 -10.04 2.74
C ILE A 226 -12.76 -11.35 2.93
N LEU A 227 -13.16 -11.65 4.17
CA LEU A 227 -13.96 -12.84 4.46
C LEU A 227 -15.36 -12.78 3.83
N ASP A 228 -15.99 -11.61 3.81
CA ASP A 228 -17.27 -11.40 3.13
C ASP A 228 -17.18 -11.70 1.63
N LEU A 229 -16.06 -11.34 0.97
CA LEU A 229 -15.79 -11.75 -0.41
C LEU A 229 -15.67 -13.28 -0.52
N ILE A 230 -14.84 -13.90 0.31
CA ILE A 230 -14.55 -15.34 0.28
C ILE A 230 -15.82 -16.18 0.46
N PHE A 231 -16.75 -15.71 1.31
CA PHE A 231 -18.04 -16.37 1.53
C PHE A 231 -19.17 -15.85 0.62
N GLY A 232 -18.85 -15.11 -0.43
CA GLY A 232 -19.78 -14.74 -1.50
C GLY A 232 -20.83 -13.69 -1.16
N LYS A 233 -20.62 -12.89 -0.11
CA LYS A 233 -21.56 -11.79 0.22
C LYS A 233 -21.58 -10.68 -0.82
N PHE A 234 -20.55 -10.59 -1.65
CA PHE A 234 -20.48 -9.74 -2.83
C PHE A 234 -19.54 -10.35 -3.87
N LYS A 235 -19.71 -9.96 -5.14
CA LYS A 235 -18.84 -10.41 -6.25
C LYS A 235 -17.59 -9.53 -6.34
N PRO A 236 -16.40 -10.11 -6.62
CA PRO A 236 -15.18 -9.34 -6.87
C PRO A 236 -15.32 -8.56 -8.18
N THR A 237 -14.96 -7.29 -8.16
CA THR A 237 -14.99 -6.38 -9.32
C THR A 237 -13.67 -5.66 -9.54
N GLY A 238 -12.74 -5.79 -8.60
CA GLY A 238 -11.43 -5.15 -8.67
C GLY A 238 -10.59 -5.62 -9.85
N LYS A 239 -9.73 -4.72 -10.31
CA LYS A 239 -8.75 -4.98 -11.37
C LYS A 239 -7.38 -4.53 -10.90
N LEU A 240 -6.33 -5.26 -11.28
CA LEU A 240 -4.96 -4.89 -10.91
C LEU A 240 -4.59 -3.51 -11.45
N PRO A 241 -4.10 -2.60 -10.60
CA PRO A 241 -3.64 -1.28 -11.01
C PRO A 241 -2.19 -1.28 -11.53
N PHE A 242 -1.52 -2.43 -11.55
CA PHE A 242 -0.16 -2.67 -12.06
C PHE A 242 0.00 -4.13 -12.47
N GLU A 243 1.09 -4.47 -13.14
CA GLU A 243 1.45 -5.85 -13.41
C GLU A 243 2.02 -6.54 -12.17
N LEU A 244 1.75 -7.84 -12.02
CA LEU A 244 2.47 -8.67 -11.05
C LEU A 244 3.58 -9.43 -11.78
N PRO A 245 4.85 -9.19 -11.44
CA PRO A 245 5.96 -9.84 -12.13
C PRO A 245 6.04 -11.33 -11.79
N SER A 246 6.52 -12.12 -12.75
CA SER A 246 6.69 -13.56 -12.58
C SER A 246 7.96 -13.95 -11.80
N SER A 247 8.96 -13.06 -11.73
CA SER A 247 10.24 -13.32 -11.06
C SER A 247 10.95 -12.02 -10.67
N MET A 248 11.93 -12.11 -9.77
CA MET A 248 12.81 -10.99 -9.47
C MET A 248 13.71 -10.61 -10.66
N GLU A 249 14.04 -11.57 -11.52
CA GLU A 249 14.77 -11.27 -12.75
C GLU A 249 13.94 -10.38 -13.68
N ALA A 250 12.65 -10.66 -13.83
CA ALA A 250 11.73 -9.81 -14.59
C ALA A 250 11.67 -8.39 -14.01
N VAL A 251 11.61 -8.25 -12.67
CA VAL A 251 11.63 -6.94 -11.99
C VAL A 251 12.90 -6.16 -12.29
N LEU A 252 14.07 -6.81 -12.19
CA LEU A 252 15.37 -6.15 -12.38
C LEU A 252 15.63 -5.74 -13.85
N ASN A 253 14.94 -6.38 -14.78
CA ASN A 253 15.06 -6.08 -16.21
C ASN A 253 14.04 -5.05 -16.71
N GLN A 254 13.10 -4.60 -15.88
CA GLN A 254 12.16 -3.53 -16.22
C GLN A 254 12.88 -2.19 -16.35
N LYS A 255 12.39 -1.35 -17.25
CA LYS A 255 12.83 0.05 -17.35
C LYS A 255 12.14 0.89 -16.29
N GLU A 256 12.90 1.80 -15.68
CA GLU A 256 12.40 2.64 -14.59
C GLU A 256 11.27 3.60 -15.01
N ASP A 257 11.22 3.97 -16.28
CA ASP A 257 10.32 4.98 -16.86
C ASP A 257 9.26 4.40 -17.80
N LEU A 258 9.19 3.07 -17.95
CA LEU A 258 8.26 2.41 -18.86
C LEU A 258 7.29 1.53 -18.07
N PRO A 259 6.01 1.92 -17.96
CA PRO A 259 5.01 1.08 -17.29
C PRO A 259 4.66 -0.15 -18.15
N TYR A 260 4.31 -1.24 -17.47
CA TYR A 260 3.78 -2.47 -18.07
C TYR A 260 4.76 -3.15 -19.07
N ASP A 261 6.04 -3.14 -18.76
CA ASP A 261 7.08 -3.77 -19.57
C ASP A 261 7.67 -5.05 -18.95
N SER A 262 6.99 -5.60 -17.94
CA SER A 262 7.40 -6.87 -17.33
C SER A 262 7.36 -7.99 -18.34
N LYS A 263 8.47 -8.69 -18.48
CA LYS A 263 8.52 -9.88 -19.34
C LYS A 263 7.73 -11.03 -18.67
N ASP A 264 6.74 -11.57 -19.41
CA ASP A 264 5.90 -12.69 -18.96
C ASP A 264 5.31 -12.47 -17.55
N PRO A 265 4.52 -11.40 -17.33
CA PRO A 265 3.99 -11.12 -16.00
C PRO A 265 3.11 -12.26 -15.50
N LEU A 266 3.15 -12.53 -14.18
CA LEU A 266 2.26 -13.50 -13.54
C LEU A 266 0.80 -13.10 -13.74
N TYR A 267 0.51 -11.80 -13.68
CA TYR A 267 -0.78 -11.18 -14.01
C TYR A 267 -0.56 -9.81 -14.65
N SER A 268 -1.24 -9.56 -15.75
CA SER A 268 -1.16 -8.29 -16.48
C SER A 268 -1.93 -7.17 -15.78
N PHE A 269 -1.58 -5.93 -16.08
CA PHE A 269 -2.38 -4.75 -15.72
C PHE A 269 -3.85 -4.93 -16.14
N GLY A 270 -4.76 -4.53 -15.26
CA GLY A 270 -6.19 -4.63 -15.51
C GLY A 270 -6.78 -6.04 -15.34
N PHE A 271 -5.96 -7.04 -14.97
CA PHE A 271 -6.45 -8.40 -14.73
C PHE A 271 -7.32 -8.47 -13.47
N GLY A 272 -8.33 -9.31 -13.50
CA GLY A 272 -9.21 -9.63 -12.37
C GLY A 272 -10.39 -10.47 -12.84
N LEU A 273 -10.70 -11.51 -12.05
CA LEU A 273 -11.84 -12.40 -12.26
C LEU A 273 -13.06 -11.92 -11.48
N THR A 274 -14.21 -12.51 -11.80
CA THR A 274 -15.44 -12.41 -10.99
C THR A 274 -15.99 -13.81 -10.74
N TYR A 275 -16.95 -13.96 -9.84
CA TYR A 275 -17.65 -15.23 -9.66
C TYR A 275 -18.58 -15.48 -10.85
N GLU A 276 -18.54 -16.69 -11.38
CA GLU A 276 -19.51 -17.15 -12.38
C GLU A 276 -20.92 -17.18 -11.79
N GLU A 277 -21.92 -16.99 -12.64
CA GLU A 277 -23.35 -17.07 -12.26
C GLU A 277 -23.81 -18.51 -12.09
#